data_ca09e057224677cd57299a8e2d42fdf1
#
_entry.id   ca09e057224677cd57299a8e2d42fdf1
#
_cell.length_a   1.000
_cell.length_b   1.000
_cell.length_c   1.000
_cell.angle_alpha   90.00
_cell.angle_beta   90.00
_cell.angle_gamma   90.00
#
_symmetry.space_group_name_H-M   'P 1'
#
loop_
_entity.id
_entity.type
_entity.pdbx_description
1 polymer ?
#
loop_
_entity_poly.entity_id
_entity_poly.type
_entity_poly.pdbx_seq_one_letter_code
_entity_poly.pdbx_strand_id
1 'polypeptide(L)'
;ISNAKNQGAKILHGGNKPSNMNEGWFFEPTIVDCSDQKLKIVDTELFGPVLSVLRFKTEEEVIQLANDTKYGLAAGVFTKNSARSLRITKALRAGIVWVNTYRVVSPIAPFGGYKDSGYGRESGMQAIHDYTRIKTVWINTSDEPMSNPFQMR
;
A
#
# COMPACT_ATOMS: atom_id res chain seq x y z
N ILE A 1 15.43 3.61 16.04
CA ILE A 1 15.42 4.99 16.56
C ILE A 1 16.82 5.59 16.61
N SER A 2 17.80 4.92 17.20
CA SER A 2 19.19 5.44 17.26
C SER A 2 19.75 5.79 15.89
N ASN A 3 19.53 4.94 14.89
CA ASN A 3 19.93 5.23 13.51
C ASN A 3 19.25 6.51 12.96
N ALA A 4 17.95 6.69 13.21
CA ALA A 4 17.23 7.88 12.77
C ALA A 4 17.80 9.16 13.42
N LYS A 5 18.09 9.11 14.72
CA LYS A 5 18.76 10.23 15.43
C LYS A 5 20.14 10.55 14.81
N ASN A 6 20.95 9.54 14.53
CA ASN A 6 22.26 9.70 13.92
C ASN A 6 22.18 10.27 12.48
N GLN A 7 21.08 10.04 11.79
CA GLN A 7 20.80 10.59 10.47
C GLN A 7 20.13 11.97 10.53
N GLY A 8 19.98 12.59 11.71
CA GLY A 8 19.44 13.92 11.89
C GLY A 8 17.91 14.00 12.08
N ALA A 9 17.21 12.88 12.20
CA ALA A 9 15.79 12.89 12.54
C ALA A 9 15.54 13.31 13.99
N LYS A 10 14.45 14.04 14.22
CA LYS A 10 14.09 14.53 15.56
C LYS A 10 12.96 13.68 16.15
N ILE A 11 13.18 13.12 17.32
CA ILE A 11 12.13 12.41 18.05
C ILE A 11 11.24 13.45 18.75
N LEU A 12 9.96 13.49 18.37
CA LEU A 12 8.99 14.41 18.95
C LEU A 12 8.29 13.80 20.16
N HIS A 13 8.13 12.48 20.19
CA HIS A 13 7.48 11.74 21.26
C HIS A 13 8.01 10.30 21.32
N GLY A 14 8.07 9.72 22.50
CA GLY A 14 8.48 8.33 22.72
C GLY A 14 9.94 8.05 22.34
N GLY A 15 10.17 6.91 21.72
CA GLY A 15 11.49 6.52 21.24
C GLY A 15 12.28 5.62 22.19
N ASN A 16 11.65 5.13 23.25
CA ASN A 16 12.28 4.29 24.25
C ASN A 16 11.44 3.06 24.59
N LYS A 17 12.02 2.13 25.30
CA LYS A 17 11.28 1.09 26.00
C LYS A 17 10.65 1.73 27.27
N PRO A 18 9.36 1.44 27.59
CA PRO A 18 8.74 1.94 28.81
C PRO A 18 9.53 1.52 30.06
N SER A 19 9.78 2.48 30.96
CA SER A 19 10.60 2.24 32.17
C SER A 19 9.93 1.34 33.21
N ASN A 20 8.61 1.22 33.14
CA ASN A 20 7.80 0.42 34.07
C ASN A 20 7.55 -1.01 33.56
N MET A 21 8.12 -1.41 32.43
CA MET A 21 7.96 -2.76 31.83
C MET A 21 9.32 -3.42 31.65
N ASN A 22 9.67 -4.28 32.60
CA ASN A 22 10.96 -4.96 32.60
C ASN A 22 10.98 -6.19 31.70
N GLU A 23 9.84 -6.82 31.46
CA GLU A 23 9.69 -8.00 30.63
C GLU A 23 8.82 -7.72 29.39
N GLY A 24 9.00 -8.50 28.31
CA GLY A 24 8.24 -8.38 27.07
C GLY A 24 8.85 -7.38 26.06
N TRP A 25 8.19 -7.33 24.89
CA TRP A 25 8.62 -6.54 23.72
C TRP A 25 7.80 -5.26 23.60
N PHE A 26 7.86 -4.41 24.62
CA PHE A 26 7.15 -3.13 24.64
C PHE A 26 8.02 -2.02 24.10
N PHE A 27 7.41 -1.13 23.34
CA PHE A 27 8.02 0.09 22.83
C PHE A 27 7.00 1.23 22.90
N GLU A 28 7.44 2.42 23.28
CA GLU A 28 6.57 3.59 23.37
C GLU A 28 6.03 3.99 21.98
N PRO A 29 4.75 4.40 21.85
CA PRO A 29 4.28 5.10 20.67
C PRO A 29 5.22 6.26 20.36
N THR A 30 5.74 6.29 19.14
CA THR A 30 6.87 7.17 18.79
C THR A 30 6.53 8.00 17.57
N ILE A 31 6.83 9.29 17.64
CA ILE A 31 6.69 10.23 16.51
C ILE A 31 8.08 10.78 16.17
N VAL A 32 8.45 10.65 14.90
CA VAL A 32 9.76 11.08 14.37
C VAL A 32 9.55 12.12 13.28
N ASP A 33 10.04 13.33 13.48
CA ASP A 33 10.09 14.38 12.45
C ASP A 33 11.30 14.12 11.55
N CYS A 34 11.05 13.81 10.30
CA CYS A 34 12.04 13.43 9.32
C CYS A 34 12.27 14.58 8.34
N SER A 35 13.52 15.00 8.19
CA SER A 35 13.90 16.09 7.27
C SER A 35 14.05 15.63 5.82
N ASP A 36 14.25 14.33 5.60
CA ASP A 36 14.50 13.73 4.29
C ASP A 36 13.80 12.38 4.17
N GLN A 37 13.23 12.12 3.00
CA GLN A 37 12.60 10.86 2.67
C GLN A 37 13.60 9.69 2.58
N LYS A 38 14.86 9.97 2.26
CA LYS A 38 15.94 8.97 2.17
C LYS A 38 16.41 8.44 3.52
N LEU A 39 15.89 8.96 4.63
CA LEU A 39 16.19 8.41 5.94
C LEU A 39 15.69 6.97 6.02
N LYS A 40 16.54 6.07 6.50
CA LYS A 40 16.22 4.64 6.61
C LYS A 40 14.90 4.37 7.35
N ILE A 41 14.57 5.19 8.35
CA ILE A 41 13.32 5.07 9.12
C ILE A 41 12.07 5.37 8.28
N VAL A 42 12.19 6.14 7.19
CA VAL A 42 11.11 6.45 6.26
C VAL A 42 10.93 5.34 5.21
N ASP A 43 12.06 4.83 4.68
CA ASP A 43 12.05 3.83 3.61
C ASP A 43 11.80 2.40 4.12
N THR A 44 12.06 2.14 5.40
CA THR A 44 11.91 0.80 5.98
C THR A 44 10.53 0.63 6.64
N GLU A 45 9.83 -0.45 6.31
CA GLU A 45 8.65 -0.87 7.05
C GLU A 45 9.07 -1.41 8.43
N LEU A 46 8.92 -0.59 9.46
CA LEU A 46 9.36 -0.94 10.82
C LEU A 46 8.45 -1.95 11.52
N PHE A 47 7.20 -2.03 11.11
CA PHE A 47 6.17 -2.90 11.69
C PHE A 47 6.01 -2.76 13.21
N GLY A 48 6.06 -1.51 13.69
CA GLY A 48 6.01 -1.16 15.11
C GLY A 48 5.33 0.18 15.36
N PRO A 49 5.19 0.62 16.63
CA PRO A 49 4.46 1.82 16.99
C PRO A 49 5.28 3.11 16.71
N VAL A 50 5.77 3.25 15.50
CA VAL A 50 6.61 4.39 15.07
C VAL A 50 6.00 5.06 13.86
N LEU A 51 5.75 6.36 13.95
CA LEU A 51 5.25 7.23 12.89
C LEU A 51 6.36 8.16 12.41
N SER A 52 6.74 8.05 11.14
CA SER A 52 7.62 9.00 10.46
C SER A 52 6.79 10.12 9.85
N VAL A 53 7.15 11.37 10.13
CA VAL A 53 6.45 12.56 9.66
C VAL A 53 7.36 13.33 8.72
N LEU A 54 6.88 13.62 7.51
CA LEU A 54 7.52 14.50 6.54
C LEU A 54 6.63 15.71 6.28
N ARG A 55 7.24 16.85 6.05
CA ARG A 55 6.52 18.09 5.71
C ARG A 55 6.57 18.32 4.21
N PHE A 56 5.53 18.88 3.69
CA PHE A 56 5.44 19.28 2.28
C PHE A 56 4.82 20.68 2.15
N LYS A 57 5.01 21.31 1.00
CA LYS A 57 4.52 22.68 0.72
C LYS A 57 3.44 22.67 -0.36
N THR A 58 3.54 21.80 -1.36
CA THR A 58 2.62 21.76 -2.49
C THR A 58 1.94 20.40 -2.66
N GLU A 59 0.86 20.37 -3.43
CA GLU A 59 0.12 19.16 -3.75
C GLU A 59 0.99 18.21 -4.59
N GLU A 60 1.79 18.76 -5.51
CA GLU A 60 2.70 17.99 -6.35
C GLU A 60 3.81 17.34 -5.53
N GLU A 61 4.38 18.08 -4.60
CA GLU A 61 5.41 17.57 -3.69
C GLU A 61 4.89 16.39 -2.85
N VAL A 62 3.71 16.51 -2.23
CA VAL A 62 3.19 15.42 -1.41
C VAL A 62 2.84 14.18 -2.24
N ILE A 63 2.39 14.34 -3.49
CA ILE A 63 2.13 13.22 -4.39
C ILE A 63 3.45 12.50 -4.74
N GLN A 64 4.52 13.24 -5.02
CA GLN A 64 5.83 12.67 -5.26
C GLN A 64 6.34 11.91 -4.04
N LEU A 65 6.35 12.55 -2.88
CA LEU A 65 6.78 11.95 -1.61
C LEU A 65 5.99 10.67 -1.28
N ALA A 66 4.66 10.72 -1.40
CA ALA A 66 3.81 9.56 -1.11
C ALA A 66 4.01 8.40 -2.09
N ASN A 67 4.43 8.67 -3.31
CA ASN A 67 4.69 7.66 -4.34
C ASN A 67 6.14 7.17 -4.36
N ASP A 68 7.09 7.90 -3.76
CA ASP A 68 8.51 7.56 -3.71
C ASP A 68 8.78 6.56 -2.58
N THR A 69 8.20 5.40 -2.71
CA THR A 69 8.36 4.22 -1.86
C THR A 69 8.20 2.96 -2.69
N LYS A 70 8.84 1.89 -2.29
CA LYS A 70 8.64 0.56 -2.91
C LYS A 70 7.31 -0.09 -2.55
N TYR A 71 6.62 0.42 -1.56
CA TYR A 71 5.31 -0.08 -1.10
C TYR A 71 4.15 0.64 -1.77
N GLY A 72 2.97 0.02 -1.73
CA GLY A 72 1.74 0.57 -2.28
C GLY A 72 0.50 -0.18 -1.82
N LEU A 73 0.43 -0.60 -0.55
CA LEU A 73 -0.75 -1.28 -0.04
C LEU A 73 -1.91 -0.31 0.10
N ALA A 74 -1.71 0.76 0.84
CA ALA A 74 -2.77 1.68 1.20
C ALA A 74 -2.25 3.11 1.39
N ALA A 75 -3.15 4.08 1.21
CA ALA A 75 -2.91 5.48 1.49
C ALA A 75 -4.15 6.14 2.10
N GLY A 76 -3.96 7.26 2.79
CA GLY A 76 -5.03 8.08 3.35
C GLY A 76 -4.85 9.56 3.00
N VAL A 77 -5.94 10.23 2.68
CA VAL A 77 -5.97 11.66 2.36
C VAL A 77 -6.99 12.35 3.23
N PHE A 78 -6.59 13.39 3.93
CA PHE A 78 -7.48 14.22 4.73
C PHE A 78 -7.55 15.63 4.15
N THR A 79 -8.71 16.01 3.61
CA THR A 79 -8.92 17.33 3.01
C THR A 79 -10.40 17.68 2.97
N LYS A 80 -10.71 18.97 3.13
CA LYS A 80 -12.06 19.52 2.92
C LYS A 80 -12.34 19.85 1.45
N ASN A 81 -11.32 19.86 0.60
CA ASN A 81 -11.45 20.18 -0.83
C ASN A 81 -11.68 18.90 -1.63
N SER A 82 -12.91 18.71 -2.12
CA SER A 82 -13.32 17.53 -2.90
C SER A 82 -12.58 17.39 -4.23
N ALA A 83 -12.28 18.49 -4.91
CA ALA A 83 -11.50 18.44 -6.14
C ALA A 83 -10.06 17.97 -5.88
N ARG A 84 -9.45 18.41 -4.77
CA ARG A 84 -8.12 17.92 -4.33
C ARG A 84 -8.18 16.44 -3.98
N SER A 85 -9.21 15.98 -3.27
CA SER A 85 -9.34 14.56 -2.92
C SER A 85 -9.33 13.67 -4.17
N LEU A 86 -10.08 14.06 -5.21
CA LEU A 86 -10.12 13.34 -6.48
C LEU A 86 -8.79 13.34 -7.24
N ARG A 87 -8.07 14.46 -7.26
CA ARG A 87 -6.76 14.53 -7.92
C ARG A 87 -5.73 13.66 -7.20
N ILE A 88 -5.64 13.79 -5.89
CA ILE A 88 -4.65 13.05 -5.09
C ILE A 88 -4.95 11.55 -5.12
N THR A 89 -6.21 11.12 -4.96
CA THR A 89 -6.55 9.69 -5.01
C THR A 89 -6.22 9.04 -6.34
N LYS A 90 -6.37 9.76 -7.45
CA LYS A 90 -5.96 9.28 -8.79
C LYS A 90 -4.45 9.22 -8.97
N ALA A 91 -3.71 10.10 -8.31
CA ALA A 91 -2.26 10.20 -8.45
C ALA A 91 -1.49 9.23 -7.53
N LEU A 92 -2.08 8.81 -6.42
CA LEU A 92 -1.46 7.89 -5.46
C LEU A 92 -1.40 6.47 -6.01
N ARG A 93 -0.22 5.87 -5.94
CA ARG A 93 0.07 4.49 -6.35
C ARG A 93 -0.12 3.52 -5.20
N ALA A 94 -1.35 3.37 -4.74
CA ALA A 94 -1.73 2.46 -3.68
C ALA A 94 -2.98 1.68 -4.09
N GLY A 95 -3.09 0.43 -3.63
CA GLY A 95 -4.23 -0.44 -3.94
C GLY A 95 -5.53 0.02 -3.27
N ILE A 96 -5.41 0.69 -2.11
CA ILE A 96 -6.52 1.30 -1.39
C ILE A 96 -6.18 2.74 -1.06
N VAL A 97 -7.13 3.65 -1.29
CA VAL A 97 -7.00 5.04 -0.86
C VAL A 97 -8.26 5.47 -0.11
N TRP A 98 -8.09 5.84 1.14
CA TRP A 98 -9.16 6.41 1.95
C TRP A 98 -9.16 7.94 1.91
N VAL A 99 -10.33 8.54 1.93
CA VAL A 99 -10.48 9.99 2.02
C VAL A 99 -11.29 10.34 3.25
N ASN A 100 -10.72 11.17 4.14
CA ASN A 100 -11.32 11.62 5.41
C ASN A 100 -11.79 10.47 6.32
N THR A 101 -11.23 9.30 6.14
CA THR A 101 -11.44 8.09 6.94
C THR A 101 -10.18 7.23 6.91
N TYR A 102 -10.12 6.17 7.71
CA TYR A 102 -8.97 5.27 7.74
C TYR A 102 -9.38 3.85 8.15
N ARG A 103 -8.77 2.84 7.52
CA ARG A 103 -8.95 1.40 7.78
C ARG A 103 -10.38 0.88 7.61
N VAL A 104 -11.24 1.55 6.87
CA VAL A 104 -12.54 1.00 6.47
C VAL A 104 -12.29 -0.05 5.38
N VAL A 105 -12.75 -1.28 5.61
CA VAL A 105 -12.67 -2.38 4.66
C VAL A 105 -14.05 -3.00 4.45
N SER A 106 -14.27 -3.59 3.29
CA SER A 106 -15.53 -4.24 2.96
C SER A 106 -15.25 -5.55 2.21
N PRO A 107 -15.98 -6.65 2.54
CA PRO A 107 -15.81 -7.91 1.84
C PRO A 107 -16.15 -7.87 0.34
N ILE A 108 -16.92 -6.87 -0.10
CA ILE A 108 -17.26 -6.68 -1.52
C ILE A 108 -16.29 -5.79 -2.28
N ALA A 109 -15.36 -5.12 -1.58
CA ALA A 109 -14.35 -4.28 -2.19
C ALA A 109 -13.02 -5.03 -2.28
N PRO A 110 -12.34 -5.05 -3.45
CA PRO A 110 -11.04 -5.71 -3.58
C PRO A 110 -10.01 -5.09 -2.65
N PHE A 111 -9.27 -5.94 -1.94
CA PHE A 111 -8.18 -5.55 -1.06
C PHE A 111 -6.86 -6.11 -1.60
N GLY A 112 -5.84 -5.27 -1.74
CA GLY A 112 -4.52 -5.71 -2.17
C GLY A 112 -3.61 -4.55 -2.55
N GLY A 113 -2.32 -4.83 -2.69
CA GLY A 113 -1.27 -3.83 -2.89
C GLY A 113 -0.91 -3.56 -4.35
N TYR A 114 -0.12 -2.51 -4.52
CA TYR A 114 0.69 -2.21 -5.68
C TYR A 114 2.17 -2.41 -5.32
N LYS A 115 3.04 -2.40 -6.30
CA LYS A 115 4.50 -2.49 -6.14
C LYS A 115 4.90 -3.72 -5.26
N ASP A 116 5.86 -3.57 -4.36
CA ASP A 116 6.34 -4.65 -3.48
C ASP A 116 5.34 -5.05 -2.39
N SER A 117 4.25 -4.31 -2.21
CA SER A 117 3.15 -4.72 -1.32
C SER A 117 2.34 -5.90 -1.86
N GLY A 118 2.58 -6.33 -3.07
CA GLY A 118 2.05 -7.54 -3.68
C GLY A 118 1.13 -7.28 -4.87
N TYR A 119 0.77 -8.37 -5.52
CA TYR A 119 -0.19 -8.45 -6.63
C TYR A 119 -1.25 -9.49 -6.26
N GLY A 120 -2.35 -9.50 -6.93
CA GLY A 120 -3.54 -10.23 -6.52
C GLY A 120 -4.47 -9.38 -5.65
N ARG A 121 -5.66 -9.87 -5.44
CA ARG A 121 -6.67 -9.19 -4.62
C ARG A 121 -7.42 -10.18 -3.76
N GLU A 122 -7.56 -9.84 -2.49
CA GLU A 122 -8.53 -10.47 -1.61
C GLU A 122 -9.86 -9.75 -1.70
N SER A 123 -10.94 -10.43 -1.39
CA SER A 123 -12.28 -9.86 -1.39
C SER A 123 -12.77 -9.35 -2.77
N GLY A 124 -14.03 -9.00 -2.88
CA GLY A 124 -14.66 -8.58 -4.13
C GLY A 124 -14.67 -9.68 -5.19
N MET A 125 -15.20 -9.37 -6.35
CA MET A 125 -15.29 -10.31 -7.48
C MET A 125 -13.92 -10.69 -8.05
N GLN A 126 -12.92 -9.81 -7.92
CA GLN A 126 -11.57 -10.04 -8.44
C GLN A 126 -10.86 -11.21 -7.76
N ALA A 127 -11.16 -11.48 -6.50
CA ALA A 127 -10.57 -12.60 -5.76
C ALA A 127 -10.89 -13.97 -6.41
N ILE A 128 -12.01 -14.09 -7.13
CA ILE A 128 -12.38 -15.33 -7.83
C ILE A 128 -11.29 -15.78 -8.81
N HIS A 129 -10.61 -14.83 -9.47
CA HIS A 129 -9.56 -15.13 -10.44
C HIS A 129 -8.34 -15.80 -9.81
N ASP A 130 -8.04 -15.51 -8.55
CA ASP A 130 -6.91 -16.11 -7.84
C ASP A 130 -7.21 -17.55 -7.39
N TYR A 131 -8.49 -17.91 -7.23
CA TYR A 131 -8.94 -19.24 -6.78
C TYR A 131 -9.45 -20.14 -7.91
N THR A 132 -9.50 -19.66 -9.15
CA THR A 132 -10.02 -20.40 -10.30
C THR A 132 -8.99 -20.50 -11.43
N ARG A 133 -9.22 -21.44 -12.34
CA ARG A 133 -8.46 -21.57 -13.59
C ARG A 133 -9.42 -21.64 -14.74
N ILE A 134 -9.18 -20.86 -15.78
CA ILE A 134 -9.94 -20.93 -17.02
C ILE A 134 -9.50 -22.17 -17.81
N LYS A 135 -10.46 -22.97 -18.23
CA LYS A 135 -10.27 -24.09 -19.14
C LYS A 135 -11.16 -23.89 -20.36
N THR A 136 -10.55 -23.87 -21.54
CA THR A 136 -11.30 -23.88 -22.81
C THR A 136 -11.41 -25.30 -23.31
N VAL A 137 -12.63 -25.73 -23.67
CA VAL A 137 -12.91 -27.04 -24.23
C VAL A 137 -13.60 -26.86 -25.57
N TRP A 138 -13.02 -27.49 -26.58
CA TRP A 138 -13.62 -27.56 -27.92
C TRP A 138 -14.04 -29.00 -28.17
N ILE A 139 -15.32 -29.20 -28.47
CA ILE A 139 -15.89 -30.51 -28.78
C ILE A 139 -16.42 -30.45 -30.21
N ASN A 140 -15.88 -31.28 -31.07
CA ASN A 140 -16.49 -31.50 -32.39
C ASN A 140 -17.59 -32.59 -32.24
N THR A 141 -18.79 -32.25 -32.59
CA THR A 141 -19.96 -33.15 -32.60
C THR A 141 -20.38 -33.57 -34.00
N SER A 142 -19.57 -33.22 -35.01
CA SER A 142 -19.80 -33.61 -36.42
C SER A 142 -19.11 -34.97 -36.71
N ASP A 143 -19.77 -35.78 -37.54
CA ASP A 143 -19.18 -36.99 -38.12
C ASP A 143 -18.16 -36.71 -39.24
N GLU A 144 -18.08 -35.44 -39.69
CA GLU A 144 -17.09 -35.03 -40.68
C GLU A 144 -15.68 -35.00 -40.15
N PRO A 145 -14.67 -35.29 -41.03
CA PRO A 145 -13.27 -35.21 -40.64
C PRO A 145 -12.89 -33.85 -40.09
N MET A 146 -12.02 -33.84 -39.06
CA MET A 146 -11.50 -32.60 -38.47
C MET A 146 -10.84 -31.73 -39.57
N SER A 147 -11.18 -30.45 -39.57
CA SER A 147 -10.54 -29.47 -40.46
C SER A 147 -9.04 -29.38 -40.18
N ASN A 148 -8.27 -29.01 -41.20
CA ASN A 148 -6.82 -28.90 -41.09
C ASN A 148 -6.45 -27.93 -39.93
N PRO A 149 -5.78 -28.42 -38.85
CA PRO A 149 -5.49 -27.60 -37.67
C PRO A 149 -4.41 -26.54 -37.91
N PHE A 150 -3.71 -26.60 -39.06
CA PHE A 150 -2.68 -25.63 -39.44
C PHE A 150 -3.22 -24.47 -40.29
N GLN A 151 -4.50 -24.43 -40.56
CA GLN A 151 -5.16 -23.30 -41.22
C GLN A 151 -6.00 -22.56 -40.20
N MET A 152 -5.56 -21.35 -39.79
CA MET A 152 -6.36 -20.46 -39.01
C MET A 152 -7.52 -19.90 -39.88
N ARG A 153 -8.72 -19.99 -39.37
CA ARG A 153 -9.92 -19.41 -39.96
C ARG A 153 -10.18 -18.03 -39.40
#